data_838e73d3a7d4a26bd25433965f057a52
#
_entry.id   838e73d3a7d4a26bd25433965f057a52
#
_cell.length_a   1.000
_cell.length_b   1.000
_cell.length_c   1.000
_cell.angle_alpha   90.00
_cell.angle_beta   90.00
_cell.angle_gamma   90.00
#
_symmetry.space_group_name_H-M   'P 1'
#
loop_
_entity.id
_entity.type
_entity.pdbx_description
1 polymer ?
#
loop_
_entity_poly.entity_id
_entity_poly.type
_entity_poly.pdbx_seq_one_letter_code
_entity_poly.pdbx_strand_id
1 'polypeptide(L)'
;LLRRTAREYGVDFCQENVVRCKCGLPEYVRQMREYTGDDVSFVLDVKQQRRAGVQLEEMLDAMRGKIVHVHLSDYTQQNDCTAPGTGGLALEPFFRELRRGGFAGDIIIELYRSGFSSMDELLASAAMVNKIYAGCSVASGSEKEQCP
;
A
#
# COMPACT_ATOMS: atom_id res chain seq x y z
N LEU A 1 -13.52 -15.57 13.55
CA LEU A 1 -12.73 -16.70 14.03
C LEU A 1 -11.23 -16.47 13.81
N LEU A 2 -10.71 -16.44 12.56
CA LEU A 2 -9.27 -16.35 12.24
C LEU A 2 -8.58 -15.18 12.96
N ARG A 3 -9.15 -13.96 12.88
CA ARG A 3 -8.57 -12.78 13.51
C ARG A 3 -8.47 -12.91 15.06
N ARG A 4 -9.47 -13.50 15.70
CA ARG A 4 -9.42 -13.74 17.14
C ARG A 4 -8.29 -14.71 17.49
N THR A 5 -8.21 -15.82 16.78
CA THR A 5 -7.13 -16.81 16.98
C THR A 5 -5.75 -16.17 16.73
N ALA A 6 -5.58 -15.40 15.65
CA ALA A 6 -4.32 -14.70 15.38
C ALA A 6 -3.89 -13.82 16.56
N ARG A 7 -4.81 -13.05 17.15
CA ARG A 7 -4.52 -12.22 18.32
C ARG A 7 -4.08 -13.01 19.54
N GLU A 8 -4.66 -14.21 19.76
CA GLU A 8 -4.26 -15.10 20.86
C GLU A 8 -2.80 -15.54 20.74
N TYR A 9 -2.26 -15.53 19.50
CA TYR A 9 -0.87 -15.87 19.21
C TYR A 9 0.03 -14.66 18.90
N GLY A 10 -0.45 -13.44 19.12
CA GLY A 10 0.31 -12.22 18.85
C GLY A 10 0.60 -11.97 17.37
N VAL A 11 -0.28 -12.46 16.47
CA VAL A 11 -0.15 -12.32 15.01
C VAL A 11 -1.25 -11.39 14.48
N ASP A 12 -0.88 -10.50 13.59
CA ASP A 12 -1.84 -9.69 12.85
C ASP A 12 -2.38 -10.45 11.62
N PHE A 13 -3.70 -10.59 11.58
CA PHE A 13 -4.39 -11.18 10.44
C PHE A 13 -4.93 -10.07 9.54
N CYS A 14 -4.39 -9.98 8.33
CA CYS A 14 -4.67 -8.91 7.37
C CYS A 14 -5.31 -9.45 6.09
N GLN A 15 -6.10 -8.61 5.41
CA GLN A 15 -6.66 -8.90 4.11
C GLN A 15 -5.86 -8.18 3.02
N GLU A 16 -5.37 -8.92 2.03
CA GLU A 16 -4.73 -8.37 0.83
C GLU A 16 -5.74 -8.13 -0.29
N ASN A 17 -5.55 -7.10 -1.12
CA ASN A 17 -6.40 -6.75 -2.26
C ASN A 17 -6.13 -7.60 -3.52
N VAL A 18 -6.29 -8.89 -3.42
CA VAL A 18 -6.02 -9.85 -4.52
C VAL A 18 -7.04 -9.69 -5.64
N VAL A 19 -6.57 -9.44 -6.88
CA VAL A 19 -7.40 -9.17 -8.08
C VAL A 19 -8.46 -10.23 -8.39
N ARG A 20 -8.20 -11.50 -8.08
CA ARG A 20 -9.15 -12.61 -8.32
C ARG A 20 -10.16 -12.78 -7.20
N CYS A 21 -10.06 -12.00 -6.14
CA CYS A 21 -10.95 -12.01 -4.99
C CYS A 21 -11.79 -10.74 -4.97
N LYS A 22 -12.92 -10.77 -4.28
CA LYS A 22 -13.78 -9.60 -4.13
C LYS A 22 -13.06 -8.41 -3.49
N CYS A 23 -12.14 -8.67 -2.56
CA CYS A 23 -11.31 -7.66 -1.92
C CYS A 23 -10.35 -6.92 -2.88
N GLY A 24 -10.22 -7.34 -4.15
CA GLY A 24 -9.57 -6.57 -5.21
C GLY A 24 -10.35 -5.32 -5.63
N LEU A 25 -11.59 -5.13 -5.18
CA LEU A 25 -12.43 -3.98 -5.50
C LEU A 25 -12.68 -3.11 -4.25
N PRO A 26 -12.54 -1.78 -4.35
CA PRO A 26 -12.69 -0.85 -3.22
C PRO A 26 -14.06 -0.95 -2.53
N GLU A 27 -15.11 -1.20 -3.27
CA GLU A 27 -16.46 -1.36 -2.71
C GLU A 27 -16.55 -2.52 -1.72
N TYR A 28 -15.91 -3.67 -2.00
CA TYR A 28 -15.87 -4.79 -1.08
C TYR A 28 -14.96 -4.55 0.12
N VAL A 29 -13.91 -3.77 -0.04
CA VAL A 29 -13.08 -3.30 1.07
C VAL A 29 -13.93 -2.46 2.04
N ARG A 30 -14.73 -1.51 1.53
CA ARG A 30 -15.65 -0.69 2.34
C ARG A 30 -16.73 -1.57 3.03
N GLN A 31 -17.34 -2.50 2.31
CA GLN A 31 -18.31 -3.44 2.88
C GLN A 31 -17.70 -4.33 3.96
N MET A 32 -16.46 -4.80 3.78
CA MET A 32 -15.75 -5.58 4.80
C MET A 32 -15.50 -4.76 6.06
N ARG A 33 -15.10 -3.50 5.95
CA ARG A 33 -14.92 -2.58 7.07
C ARG A 33 -16.23 -2.39 7.85
N GLU A 34 -17.32 -2.13 7.12
CA GLU A 34 -18.65 -1.99 7.71
C GLU A 34 -19.07 -3.28 8.45
N TYR A 35 -18.97 -4.44 7.79
CA TYR A 35 -19.34 -5.72 8.36
C TYR A 35 -18.52 -6.09 9.61
N THR A 36 -17.25 -5.70 9.66
CA THR A 36 -16.37 -6.00 10.81
C THR A 36 -16.40 -4.92 11.89
N GLY A 37 -17.20 -3.87 11.74
CA GLY A 37 -17.16 -2.70 12.64
C GLY A 37 -15.79 -2.03 12.60
N ASP A 38 -15.17 -1.98 11.41
CA ASP A 38 -13.83 -1.45 11.15
C ASP A 38 -12.68 -2.23 11.86
N ASP A 39 -12.99 -3.43 12.39
CA ASP A 39 -12.00 -4.34 12.98
C ASP A 39 -11.34 -5.22 11.90
N VAL A 40 -10.62 -4.57 10.96
CA VAL A 40 -9.89 -5.20 9.87
C VAL A 40 -8.61 -4.42 9.58
N SER A 41 -7.56 -5.14 9.17
CA SER A 41 -6.31 -4.56 8.67
C SER A 41 -6.06 -5.06 7.25
N PHE A 42 -5.39 -4.25 6.44
CA PHE A 42 -5.13 -4.54 5.04
C PHE A 42 -3.65 -4.57 4.72
N VAL A 43 -3.30 -5.45 3.79
CA VAL A 43 -2.08 -5.37 2.99
C VAL A 43 -2.46 -4.75 1.66
N LEU A 44 -1.83 -3.66 1.28
CA LEU A 44 -1.98 -3.06 -0.04
C LEU A 44 -0.91 -3.62 -0.98
N ASP A 45 -1.33 -4.38 -1.99
CA ASP A 45 -0.48 -4.79 -3.11
C ASP A 45 -0.77 -3.92 -4.33
N VAL A 46 0.23 -3.14 -4.75
CA VAL A 46 0.12 -2.20 -5.89
C VAL A 46 -0.08 -2.93 -7.22
N LYS A 47 0.55 -4.07 -7.41
CA LYS A 47 0.40 -4.92 -8.60
C LYS A 47 -1.02 -5.47 -8.72
N GLN A 48 -1.57 -5.95 -7.60
CA GLN A 48 -2.94 -6.48 -7.56
C GLN A 48 -3.99 -5.38 -7.83
N GLN A 49 -3.78 -4.20 -7.23
CA GLN A 49 -4.64 -3.04 -7.49
C GLN A 49 -4.65 -2.67 -8.98
N ARG A 50 -3.47 -2.61 -9.60
CA ARG A 50 -3.35 -2.30 -11.03
C ARG A 50 -4.03 -3.35 -11.91
N ARG A 51 -3.81 -4.63 -11.63
CA ARG A 51 -4.45 -5.75 -12.35
C ARG A 51 -5.96 -5.76 -12.23
N ALA A 52 -6.50 -5.26 -11.13
CA ALA A 52 -7.94 -5.09 -10.95
C ALA A 52 -8.51 -3.93 -11.76
N GLY A 53 -7.69 -3.11 -12.40
CA GLY A 53 -8.11 -1.92 -13.15
C GLY A 53 -8.67 -0.80 -12.26
N VAL A 54 -8.39 -0.84 -10.97
CA VAL A 54 -8.84 0.14 -9.97
C VAL A 54 -7.84 1.30 -9.92
N GLN A 55 -8.33 2.52 -9.69
CA GLN A 55 -7.43 3.65 -9.42
C GLN A 55 -6.79 3.48 -8.04
N LEU A 56 -5.49 3.81 -7.94
CA LEU A 56 -4.73 3.63 -6.71
C LEU A 56 -5.32 4.47 -5.56
N GLU A 57 -5.74 5.69 -5.87
CA GLU A 57 -6.37 6.61 -4.92
C GLU A 57 -7.67 6.06 -4.34
N GLU A 58 -8.48 5.37 -5.16
CA GLU A 58 -9.72 4.73 -4.69
C GLU A 58 -9.45 3.59 -3.72
N MET A 59 -8.41 2.78 -3.99
CA MET A 59 -8.03 1.69 -3.08
C MET A 59 -7.43 2.24 -1.80
N LEU A 60 -6.55 3.24 -1.89
CA LEU A 60 -5.99 3.94 -0.73
C LEU A 60 -7.09 4.55 0.16
N ASP A 61 -8.10 5.17 -0.46
CA ASP A 61 -9.24 5.72 0.27
C ASP A 61 -10.06 4.63 0.96
N ALA A 62 -10.39 3.55 0.26
CA ALA A 62 -11.14 2.43 0.83
C ALA A 62 -10.43 1.79 2.03
N MET A 63 -9.10 1.69 1.99
CA MET A 63 -8.26 1.12 3.05
C MET A 63 -7.75 2.14 4.07
N ARG A 64 -8.08 3.42 3.93
CA ARG A 64 -7.53 4.52 4.75
C ARG A 64 -7.54 4.24 6.24
N GLY A 65 -6.41 4.43 6.90
CA GLY A 65 -6.22 4.20 8.33
C GLY A 65 -6.16 2.71 8.74
N LYS A 66 -6.18 1.79 7.78
CA LYS A 66 -6.17 0.33 8.03
C LYS A 66 -5.10 -0.43 7.27
N ILE A 67 -4.29 0.26 6.46
CA ILE A 67 -3.13 -0.34 5.79
C ILE A 67 -2.04 -0.53 6.83
N VAL A 68 -1.58 -1.77 7.02
CA VAL A 68 -0.51 -2.12 7.96
C VAL A 68 0.73 -2.65 7.26
N HIS A 69 0.61 -3.01 5.98
CA HIS A 69 1.71 -3.51 5.17
C HIS A 69 1.49 -3.17 3.70
N VAL A 70 2.58 -3.01 2.94
CA VAL A 70 2.54 -2.71 1.51
C VAL A 70 3.43 -3.65 0.74
N HIS A 71 2.89 -4.32 -0.28
CA HIS A 71 3.66 -4.99 -1.32
C HIS A 71 3.86 -4.00 -2.47
N LEU A 72 5.08 -3.53 -2.62
CA LEU A 72 5.46 -2.50 -3.58
C LEU A 72 6.09 -3.09 -4.83
N SER A 73 5.53 -2.79 -5.97
CA SER A 73 6.13 -2.94 -7.29
C SER A 73 5.84 -1.70 -8.12
N ASP A 74 6.54 -1.56 -9.23
CA ASP A 74 6.26 -0.57 -10.26
C ASP A 74 5.75 -1.26 -11.52
N TYR A 75 5.48 -0.50 -12.57
CA TYR A 75 4.94 -1.01 -13.82
C TYR A 75 5.34 -0.17 -15.02
N THR A 76 5.43 -0.81 -16.17
CA THR A 76 5.55 -0.18 -17.49
C THR A 76 4.31 -0.51 -18.33
N GLN A 77 4.31 -0.09 -19.59
CA GLN A 77 3.27 -0.52 -20.54
C GLN A 77 3.38 -2.02 -20.89
N GLN A 78 4.58 -2.60 -20.82
CA GLN A 78 4.86 -3.98 -21.19
C GLN A 78 4.91 -4.94 -20.02
N ASN A 79 5.12 -4.44 -18.81
CA ASN A 79 5.29 -5.27 -17.61
C ASN A 79 4.57 -4.62 -16.42
N ASP A 80 3.71 -5.38 -15.78
CA ASP A 80 2.89 -4.95 -14.63
C ASP A 80 3.57 -5.17 -13.27
N CYS A 81 4.85 -5.62 -13.27
CA CYS A 81 5.60 -5.90 -12.06
C CYS A 81 7.09 -5.69 -12.30
N THR A 82 7.57 -4.47 -12.11
CA THR A 82 8.98 -4.06 -12.24
C THR A 82 9.49 -3.48 -10.92
N ALA A 83 10.81 -3.32 -10.82
CA ALA A 83 11.44 -2.70 -9.65
C ALA A 83 10.93 -1.26 -9.45
N PRO A 84 10.57 -0.86 -8.22
CA PRO A 84 10.14 0.51 -7.94
C PRO A 84 11.13 1.56 -8.45
N GLY A 85 10.60 2.58 -9.13
CA GLY A 85 11.37 3.66 -9.74
C GLY A 85 11.85 3.39 -11.17
N THR A 86 11.50 2.23 -11.74
CA THR A 86 11.81 1.90 -13.14
C THR A 86 10.59 2.04 -14.05
N GLY A 87 9.45 2.42 -13.51
CA GLY A 87 8.18 2.47 -14.22
C GLY A 87 7.41 3.78 -14.04
N GLY A 88 6.10 3.67 -14.05
CA GLY A 88 5.16 4.80 -14.04
C GLY A 88 4.51 5.10 -12.69
N LEU A 89 4.83 4.37 -11.62
CA LEU A 89 4.28 4.66 -10.30
C LEU A 89 4.87 5.96 -9.74
N ALA A 90 4.02 6.94 -9.47
CA ALA A 90 4.43 8.18 -8.82
C ALA A 90 4.69 7.93 -7.33
N LEU A 91 5.90 7.49 -6.97
CA LEU A 91 6.27 7.04 -5.63
C LEU A 91 6.07 8.11 -4.55
N GLU A 92 6.47 9.35 -4.80
CA GLU A 92 6.36 10.41 -3.80
C GLU A 92 4.89 10.75 -3.47
N PRO A 93 3.99 11.00 -4.43
CA PRO A 93 2.55 11.15 -4.16
C PRO A 93 1.96 9.94 -3.45
N PHE A 94 2.30 8.73 -3.86
CA PHE A 94 1.85 7.49 -3.24
C PHE A 94 2.23 7.42 -1.75
N PHE A 95 3.49 7.69 -1.41
CA PHE A 95 3.94 7.66 -0.03
C PHE A 95 3.35 8.78 0.83
N ARG A 96 3.10 9.95 0.23
CA ARG A 96 2.40 11.04 0.92
C ARG A 96 0.97 10.63 1.30
N GLU A 97 0.24 9.97 0.39
CA GLU A 97 -1.12 9.50 0.68
C GLU A 97 -1.13 8.38 1.73
N LEU A 98 -0.19 7.43 1.69
CA LEU A 98 -0.02 6.43 2.74
C LEU A 98 0.16 7.08 4.11
N ARG A 99 1.07 8.06 4.21
CA ARG A 99 1.32 8.78 5.48
C ARG A 99 0.11 9.59 5.94
N ARG A 100 -0.59 10.25 5.03
CA ARG A 100 -1.85 10.94 5.35
C ARG A 100 -2.91 9.99 5.90
N GLY A 101 -2.92 8.74 5.44
CA GLY A 101 -3.74 7.66 5.95
C GLY A 101 -3.27 7.09 7.29
N GLY A 102 -2.19 7.61 7.89
CA GLY A 102 -1.65 7.12 9.16
C GLY A 102 -0.81 5.85 9.05
N PHE A 103 -0.34 5.49 7.84
CA PHE A 103 0.50 4.31 7.64
C PHE A 103 1.82 4.41 8.42
N ALA A 104 2.10 3.38 9.21
CA ALA A 104 3.32 3.23 10.00
C ALA A 104 3.91 1.81 9.89
N GLY A 105 3.43 1.02 8.94
CA GLY A 105 3.88 -0.36 8.72
C GLY A 105 5.10 -0.46 7.81
N ASP A 106 5.38 -1.69 7.40
CA ASP A 106 6.51 -2.02 6.54
C ASP A 106 6.12 -2.03 5.06
N ILE A 107 7.08 -1.69 4.21
CA ILE A 107 6.97 -1.76 2.75
C ILE A 107 7.95 -2.82 2.25
N ILE A 108 7.45 -3.86 1.59
CA ILE A 108 8.25 -4.89 0.94
C ILE A 108 8.24 -4.66 -0.57
N ILE A 109 9.39 -4.69 -1.20
CA ILE A 109 9.49 -4.78 -2.66
C ILE A 109 9.17 -6.21 -3.06
N GLU A 110 8.01 -6.42 -3.69
CA GLU A 110 7.54 -7.73 -4.11
C GLU A 110 7.54 -7.84 -5.64
N LEU A 111 8.47 -8.63 -6.18
CA LEU A 111 8.64 -8.82 -7.60
C LEU A 111 8.66 -10.30 -7.99
N TYR A 112 8.22 -10.59 -9.20
CA TYR A 112 8.56 -11.85 -9.84
C TYR A 112 10.04 -11.87 -10.21
N ARG A 113 10.64 -13.07 -10.31
CA ARG A 113 12.06 -13.19 -10.72
C ARG A 113 12.35 -12.52 -12.07
N SER A 114 11.38 -12.44 -12.96
CA SER A 114 11.46 -11.73 -14.25
C SER A 114 11.34 -10.21 -14.14
N GLY A 115 11.01 -9.66 -12.98
CA GLY A 115 10.79 -8.22 -12.75
C GLY A 115 12.08 -7.45 -12.41
N PHE A 116 13.23 -8.13 -12.32
CA PHE A 116 14.53 -7.53 -12.07
C PHE A 116 15.66 -8.35 -12.70
N SER A 117 16.77 -7.72 -13.03
CA SER A 117 17.90 -8.34 -13.72
C SER A 117 19.01 -8.78 -12.75
N SER A 118 19.23 -8.05 -11.65
CA SER A 118 20.30 -8.31 -10.68
C SER A 118 19.91 -7.92 -9.26
N MET A 119 20.66 -8.40 -8.28
CA MET A 119 20.51 -7.98 -6.88
C MET A 119 20.86 -6.51 -6.69
N ASP A 120 21.82 -5.98 -7.46
CA ASP A 120 22.19 -4.56 -7.38
C ASP A 120 21.04 -3.65 -7.80
N GLU A 121 20.24 -4.06 -8.78
CA GLU A 121 19.02 -3.35 -9.18
C GLU A 121 18.01 -3.29 -8.02
N LEU A 122 17.79 -4.40 -7.30
CA LEU A 122 16.91 -4.44 -6.13
C LEU A 122 17.43 -3.57 -4.99
N LEU A 123 18.72 -3.60 -4.71
CA LEU A 123 19.33 -2.78 -3.67
C LEU A 123 19.24 -1.30 -4.00
N ALA A 124 19.49 -0.92 -5.27
CA ALA A 124 19.33 0.46 -5.73
C ALA A 124 17.88 0.93 -5.62
N SER A 125 16.92 0.09 -6.02
CA SER A 125 15.48 0.36 -5.88
C SER A 125 15.10 0.54 -4.40
N ALA A 126 15.54 -0.34 -3.52
CA ALA A 126 15.26 -0.24 -2.09
C ALA A 126 15.86 1.03 -1.46
N ALA A 127 17.09 1.39 -1.82
CA ALA A 127 17.73 2.62 -1.35
C ALA A 127 16.96 3.88 -1.80
N MET A 128 16.50 3.88 -3.05
CA MET A 128 15.70 4.99 -3.60
C MET A 128 14.33 5.07 -2.90
N VAL A 129 13.62 3.96 -2.74
CA VAL A 129 12.34 3.89 -2.02
C VAL A 129 12.49 4.45 -0.61
N ASN A 130 13.50 4.01 0.14
CA ASN A 130 13.79 4.49 1.48
C ASN A 130 14.04 6.01 1.51
N LYS A 131 14.82 6.53 0.55
CA LYS A 131 15.11 7.97 0.44
C LYS A 131 13.84 8.79 0.19
N ILE A 132 13.00 8.36 -0.77
CA ILE A 132 11.75 9.06 -1.10
C ILE A 132 10.79 8.99 0.09
N TYR A 133 10.60 7.80 0.67
CA TYR A 133 9.69 7.61 1.80
C TYR A 133 10.11 8.44 3.02
N ALA A 134 11.39 8.51 3.34
CA ALA A 134 11.91 9.35 4.42
C ALA A 134 11.68 10.85 4.17
N GLY A 135 11.74 11.29 2.90
CA GLY A 135 11.45 12.67 2.51
C GLY A 135 9.97 13.06 2.56
N CYS A 136 9.06 12.08 2.60
CA CYS A 136 7.61 12.31 2.69
C CYS A 136 7.18 12.59 4.13
N SER A 137 7.65 13.66 4.76
CA SER A 137 7.14 14.10 6.07
C SER A 137 5.67 14.51 5.95
N VAL A 138 4.85 14.12 6.92
CA VAL A 138 3.51 14.71 7.11
C VAL A 138 3.76 16.13 7.58
N ALA A 139 3.40 17.13 6.77
CA ALA A 139 3.38 18.52 7.25
C ALA A 139 2.46 18.55 8.49
N SER A 140 3.04 18.81 9.65
CA SER A 140 2.29 19.03 10.87
C SER A 140 1.39 20.25 10.61
N GLY A 141 0.10 19.97 10.43
CA GLY A 141 -0.91 21.00 10.25
C GLY A 141 -1.03 21.85 11.52
N SER A 142 -0.25 22.92 11.58
CA SER A 142 -0.45 24.03 12.48
C SER A 142 -0.81 25.28 11.68
N GLU A 143 -1.87 25.20 10.90
CA GLU A 143 -2.62 26.41 10.58
C GLU A 143 -3.57 26.65 11.74
N LYS A 144 -3.08 27.44 12.72
CA LYS A 144 -3.96 28.16 13.63
C LYS A 144 -4.74 29.14 12.76
N GLU A 145 -6.02 28.84 12.50
CA GLU A 145 -6.97 29.86 12.10
C GLU A 145 -6.92 30.99 13.14
N GLN A 146 -6.26 32.07 12.78
CA GLN A 146 -6.53 33.37 13.42
C GLN A 146 -7.83 33.87 12.81
N CYS A 147 -8.92 33.69 13.56
CA CYS A 147 -10.15 34.37 13.29
C CYS A 147 -10.00 35.83 13.77
N PRO A 148 -10.47 36.82 12.98
CA PRO A 148 -10.43 38.23 13.32
C PRO A 148 -11.36 38.62 14.47
#